data_3576cf9150f48d4b370eb62febc3a366
#
_entry.id   3576cf9150f48d4b370eb62febc3a366
#
_cell.length_a   1.000
_cell.length_b   1.000
_cell.length_c   1.000
_cell.angle_alpha   90.00
_cell.angle_beta   90.00
_cell.angle_gamma   90.00
#
_symmetry.space_group_name_H-M   'P 1'
#
loop_
_entity.id
_entity.type
_entity.pdbx_description
1 polymer ?
#
loop_
_entity_poly.entity_id
_entity_poly.type
_entity_poly.pdbx_seq_one_letter_code
_entity_poly.pdbx_strand_id
1 'polypeptide(L)'
;VYKRQACYTANVRRNNIMASLRGFDSAMQMSMNADDVPEGVYDRLTDAVNGALPSLHEYVDYRRLVLGDLHMYDMYVPLTEGVNFGMDYEKAFSVVLKALAPLGEEYVSRLAEMKDERRIDVMESEGKRGGAYSWGAYGSGPYVLLNYSGTPHDVFTIAHELGHAMHSRYS
;
A
#
# COMPACT_ATOMS: atom_id res chain seq x y z
N VAL A 1 19.11 -22.54 1.50
CA VAL A 1 19.71 -21.56 0.56
C VAL A 1 19.61 -22.08 -0.86
N TYR A 2 20.18 -23.25 -1.22
CA TYR A 2 20.23 -23.76 -2.60
C TYR A 2 18.86 -23.91 -3.29
N LYS A 3 17.81 -24.37 -2.59
CA LYS A 3 16.46 -24.51 -3.17
C LYS A 3 15.86 -23.15 -3.57
N ARG A 4 16.04 -22.13 -2.72
CA ARG A 4 15.56 -20.76 -3.02
C ARG A 4 16.31 -20.15 -4.19
N GLN A 5 17.63 -20.35 -4.23
CA GLN A 5 18.47 -19.89 -5.34
C GLN A 5 18.07 -20.57 -6.67
N ALA A 6 17.81 -21.87 -6.66
CA ALA A 6 17.36 -22.58 -7.86
C ALA A 6 16.00 -22.05 -8.37
N CYS A 7 15.03 -21.82 -7.47
CA CYS A 7 13.74 -21.23 -7.83
C CYS A 7 13.90 -19.81 -8.40
N TYR A 8 14.72 -18.98 -7.77
CA TYR A 8 14.99 -17.63 -8.26
C TYR A 8 15.65 -17.65 -9.64
N THR A 9 16.68 -18.45 -9.82
CA THR A 9 17.38 -18.59 -11.12
C THR A 9 16.43 -19.11 -12.20
N ALA A 10 15.58 -20.08 -11.89
CA ALA A 10 14.59 -20.58 -12.82
C ALA A 10 13.59 -19.50 -13.25
N ASN A 11 13.15 -18.66 -12.31
CA ASN A 11 12.25 -17.55 -12.59
C ASN A 11 12.91 -16.51 -13.50
N VAL A 12 14.14 -16.09 -13.20
CA VAL A 12 14.91 -15.16 -14.03
C VAL A 12 15.08 -15.70 -15.45
N ARG A 13 15.52 -16.96 -15.59
CA ARG A 13 15.66 -17.62 -16.89
C ARG A 13 14.37 -17.66 -17.66
N ARG A 14 13.27 -18.05 -17.03
CA ARG A 14 11.93 -18.07 -17.64
C ARG A 14 11.56 -16.70 -18.20
N ASN A 15 11.74 -15.64 -17.40
CA ASN A 15 11.38 -14.29 -17.81
C ASN A 15 12.22 -13.82 -19.00
N ASN A 16 13.52 -14.10 -19.03
CA ASN A 16 14.38 -13.75 -20.16
C ASN A 16 14.00 -14.52 -21.43
N ILE A 17 13.71 -15.82 -21.31
CA ILE A 17 13.24 -16.63 -22.45
C ILE A 17 11.91 -16.08 -22.98
N MET A 18 10.97 -15.78 -22.09
CA MET A 18 9.65 -15.25 -22.49
C MET A 18 9.76 -13.87 -23.15
N ALA A 19 10.65 -13.00 -22.66
CA ALA A 19 10.91 -11.72 -23.28
C ALA A 19 11.43 -11.91 -24.72
N SER A 20 12.47 -12.74 -24.88
CA SER A 20 13.02 -13.05 -26.21
C SER A 20 11.99 -13.65 -27.16
N LEU A 21 11.20 -14.62 -26.71
CA LEU A 21 10.14 -15.26 -27.54
C LEU A 21 9.05 -14.26 -27.96
N ARG A 22 8.81 -13.23 -27.18
CA ARG A 22 7.83 -12.15 -27.46
C ARG A 22 8.41 -10.98 -28.21
N GLY A 23 9.71 -11.00 -28.58
CA GLY A 23 10.38 -9.95 -29.33
C GLY A 23 10.79 -8.74 -28.51
N PHE A 24 10.89 -8.85 -27.18
CA PHE A 24 11.41 -7.80 -26.31
C PHE A 24 12.94 -7.95 -26.13
N ASP A 25 13.64 -6.83 -26.01
CA ASP A 25 15.08 -6.80 -25.81
C ASP A 25 15.48 -7.27 -24.39
N SER A 26 14.58 -7.09 -23.43
CA SER A 26 14.83 -7.47 -22.04
C SER A 26 13.56 -7.92 -21.30
N ALA A 27 13.75 -8.67 -20.20
CA ALA A 27 12.64 -9.00 -19.29
C ALA A 27 12.06 -7.75 -18.62
N MET A 28 12.86 -6.70 -18.42
CA MET A 28 12.40 -5.41 -17.89
C MET A 28 11.48 -4.73 -18.90
N GLN A 29 11.88 -4.63 -20.15
CA GLN A 29 11.04 -4.07 -21.22
C GLN A 29 9.70 -4.80 -21.32
N MET A 30 9.72 -6.13 -21.33
CA MET A 30 8.49 -6.93 -21.35
C MET A 30 7.59 -6.64 -20.15
N SER A 31 8.16 -6.50 -18.95
CA SER A 31 7.41 -6.22 -17.73
C SER A 31 6.77 -4.83 -17.76
N MET A 32 7.51 -3.82 -18.16
CA MET A 32 7.05 -2.43 -18.18
C MET A 32 6.06 -2.16 -19.33
N ASN A 33 6.18 -2.91 -20.43
CA ASN A 33 5.26 -2.81 -21.57
C ASN A 33 3.82 -3.21 -21.19
N ALA A 34 3.63 -4.06 -20.17
CA ALA A 34 2.30 -4.44 -19.71
C ALA A 34 1.47 -3.24 -19.23
N ASP A 35 2.14 -2.22 -18.69
CA ASP A 35 1.52 -0.99 -18.18
C ASP A 35 1.81 0.23 -19.08
N ASP A 36 2.35 -0.01 -20.28
CA ASP A 36 2.78 1.02 -21.25
C ASP A 36 3.75 2.06 -20.64
N VAL A 37 4.66 1.59 -19.78
CA VAL A 37 5.66 2.41 -19.09
C VAL A 37 7.01 2.31 -19.79
N PRO A 38 7.64 3.43 -20.24
CA PRO A 38 8.98 3.42 -20.80
C PRO A 38 10.05 2.97 -19.79
N GLU A 39 11.02 2.16 -20.22
CA GLU A 39 12.13 1.66 -19.36
C GLU A 39 12.87 2.77 -18.61
N GLY A 40 13.09 3.91 -19.23
CA GLY A 40 13.73 5.07 -18.60
C GLY A 40 12.99 5.63 -17.39
N VAL A 41 11.73 5.24 -17.14
CA VAL A 41 11.02 5.61 -15.89
C VAL A 41 11.61 4.86 -14.70
N TYR A 42 11.97 3.59 -14.86
CA TYR A 42 12.62 2.80 -13.82
C TYR A 42 13.96 3.41 -13.40
N ASP A 43 14.80 3.76 -14.37
CA ASP A 43 16.10 4.35 -14.09
C ASP A 43 15.95 5.70 -13.39
N ARG A 44 15.07 6.57 -13.90
CA ARG A 44 14.79 7.89 -13.27
C ARG A 44 14.23 7.76 -11.86
N LEU A 45 13.38 6.75 -11.60
CA LEU A 45 12.87 6.48 -10.25
C LEU A 45 14.02 6.09 -9.31
N THR A 46 14.87 5.19 -9.77
CA THR A 46 16.06 4.75 -9.00
C THR A 46 17.00 5.92 -8.70
N ASP A 47 17.27 6.76 -9.68
CA ASP A 47 18.12 7.96 -9.53
C ASP A 47 17.47 8.97 -8.56
N ALA A 48 16.16 9.20 -8.67
CA ALA A 48 15.44 10.11 -7.78
C ALA A 48 15.46 9.62 -6.33
N VAL A 49 15.25 8.31 -6.10
CA VAL A 49 15.33 7.71 -4.77
C VAL A 49 16.76 7.84 -4.21
N ASN A 50 17.77 7.49 -5.00
CA ASN A 50 19.18 7.63 -4.58
C ASN A 50 19.53 9.09 -4.27
N GLY A 51 19.05 10.03 -5.07
CA GLY A 51 19.22 11.47 -4.82
C GLY A 51 18.55 11.97 -3.55
N ALA A 52 17.48 11.32 -3.10
CA ALA A 52 16.74 11.65 -1.88
C ALA A 52 17.31 10.98 -0.60
N LEU A 53 18.21 9.98 -0.74
CA LEU A 53 18.79 9.27 0.42
C LEU A 53 19.46 10.21 1.45
N PRO A 54 20.15 11.29 1.09
CA PRO A 54 20.71 12.21 2.09
C PRO A 54 19.66 12.75 3.08
N SER A 55 18.47 13.15 2.59
CA SER A 55 17.37 13.60 3.45
C SER A 55 16.83 12.50 4.37
N LEU A 56 16.78 11.26 3.89
CA LEU A 56 16.43 10.11 4.73
C LEU A 56 17.50 9.88 5.81
N HIS A 57 18.78 9.99 5.45
CA HIS A 57 19.88 9.81 6.41
C HIS A 57 19.84 10.89 7.50
N GLU A 58 19.59 12.17 7.13
CA GLU A 58 19.40 13.25 8.10
C GLU A 58 18.27 12.95 9.10
N TYR A 59 17.15 12.42 8.61
CA TYR A 59 16.05 12.01 9.48
C TYR A 59 16.44 10.86 10.41
N VAL A 60 17.19 9.87 9.93
CA VAL A 60 17.69 8.76 10.76
C VAL A 60 18.69 9.26 11.81
N ASP A 61 19.56 10.20 11.45
CA ASP A 61 20.51 10.82 12.38
C ASP A 61 19.77 11.64 13.46
N TYR A 62 18.71 12.37 13.08
CA TYR A 62 17.85 13.03 14.06
C TYR A 62 17.19 12.02 15.01
N ARG A 63 16.68 10.88 14.50
CA ARG A 63 16.15 9.82 15.37
C ARG A 63 17.20 9.32 16.35
N ARG A 64 18.45 9.14 15.89
CA ARG A 64 19.57 8.72 16.74
C ARG A 64 19.86 9.74 17.86
N LEU A 65 19.76 11.04 17.58
CA LEU A 65 19.92 12.08 18.58
C LEU A 65 18.84 12.00 19.67
N VAL A 66 17.61 11.64 19.30
CA VAL A 66 16.47 11.59 20.25
C VAL A 66 16.44 10.26 21.02
N LEU A 67 16.69 9.13 20.34
CA LEU A 67 16.50 7.78 20.90
C LEU A 67 17.80 7.15 21.44
N GLY A 68 18.98 7.71 21.12
CA GLY A 68 20.28 7.11 21.43
C GLY A 68 20.70 6.08 20.38
N ASP A 69 21.29 4.97 20.80
CA ASP A 69 21.68 3.90 19.88
C ASP A 69 20.48 3.35 19.12
N LEU A 70 20.55 3.45 17.79
CA LEU A 70 19.44 3.14 16.89
C LEU A 70 19.73 1.89 16.07
N HIS A 71 18.86 0.90 16.18
CA HIS A 71 18.86 -0.30 15.35
C HIS A 71 17.70 -0.30 14.36
N MET A 72 17.71 -1.18 13.37
CA MET A 72 16.66 -1.27 12.36
C MET A 72 15.26 -1.51 12.93
N TYR A 73 15.15 -2.21 14.04
CA TYR A 73 13.88 -2.42 14.73
C TYR A 73 13.37 -1.20 15.50
N ASP A 74 14.21 -0.19 15.75
CA ASP A 74 13.83 1.06 16.43
C ASP A 74 13.26 2.11 15.46
N MET A 75 13.24 1.81 14.16
CA MET A 75 12.76 2.76 13.15
C MET A 75 11.28 3.14 13.30
N TYR A 76 10.50 2.32 13.99
CA TYR A 76 9.07 2.55 14.24
C TYR A 76 8.76 3.03 15.65
N VAL A 77 9.79 3.19 16.51
CA VAL A 77 9.59 3.76 17.85
C VAL A 77 9.15 5.22 17.74
N PRO A 78 8.06 5.64 18.42
CA PRO A 78 7.61 7.02 18.39
C PRO A 78 8.69 7.97 18.92
N LEU A 79 8.86 9.12 18.27
CA LEU A 79 9.76 10.20 18.74
C LEU A 79 9.11 11.10 19.78
N THR A 80 7.78 11.03 19.93
CA THR A 80 7.00 11.82 20.88
C THR A 80 6.44 10.92 21.97
N GLU A 81 6.60 11.33 23.22
CA GLU A 81 6.00 10.61 24.34
C GLU A 81 4.49 10.88 24.45
N GLY A 82 3.75 9.86 24.86
CA GLY A 82 2.44 10.00 25.49
C GLY A 82 1.24 10.27 24.60
N VAL A 83 1.34 10.19 23.28
CA VAL A 83 0.14 10.25 22.43
C VAL A 83 -0.49 8.87 22.33
N ASN A 84 -1.40 8.56 23.25
CA ASN A 84 -2.24 7.38 23.12
C ASN A 84 -3.36 7.67 22.10
N PHE A 85 -3.12 7.33 20.84
CA PHE A 85 -4.11 7.42 19.80
C PHE A 85 -4.84 6.08 19.70
N GLY A 86 -5.96 5.98 20.38
CA GLY A 86 -6.88 4.85 20.21
C GLY A 86 -8.19 5.38 19.60
N MET A 87 -8.55 4.93 18.42
CA MET A 87 -9.81 5.30 17.77
C MET A 87 -10.60 4.04 17.41
N ASP A 88 -11.86 3.96 17.82
CA ASP A 88 -12.74 2.91 17.35
C ASP A 88 -13.06 3.09 15.86
N TYR A 89 -13.44 1.98 15.23
CA TYR A 89 -13.69 1.97 13.78
C TYR A 89 -14.81 2.93 13.36
N GLU A 90 -15.89 3.02 14.14
CA GLU A 90 -17.03 3.86 13.80
C GLU A 90 -16.64 5.32 13.73
N LYS A 91 -15.86 5.77 14.72
CA LYS A 91 -15.32 7.12 14.75
C LYS A 91 -14.32 7.35 13.62
N ALA A 92 -13.41 6.39 13.40
CA ALA A 92 -12.44 6.47 12.31
C ALA A 92 -13.12 6.58 10.94
N PHE A 93 -14.13 5.75 10.68
CA PHE A 93 -14.90 5.80 9.45
C PHE A 93 -15.61 7.15 9.28
N SER A 94 -16.22 7.69 10.34
CA SER A 94 -16.84 9.02 10.32
C SER A 94 -15.83 10.14 10.04
N VAL A 95 -14.61 10.04 10.58
CA VAL A 95 -13.51 10.99 10.30
C VAL A 95 -13.12 10.91 8.83
N VAL A 96 -12.97 9.71 8.29
CA VAL A 96 -12.65 9.49 6.86
C VAL A 96 -13.72 10.09 5.95
N LEU A 97 -15.01 9.84 6.21
CA LEU A 97 -16.09 10.44 5.42
C LEU A 97 -16.05 11.98 5.43
N LYS A 98 -15.79 12.59 6.59
CA LYS A 98 -15.65 14.04 6.72
C LYS A 98 -14.43 14.56 5.95
N ALA A 99 -13.30 13.87 6.03
CA ALA A 99 -12.09 14.24 5.32
C ALA A 99 -12.24 14.16 3.79
N LEU A 100 -13.06 13.22 3.31
CA LEU A 100 -13.33 13.02 1.88
C LEU A 100 -14.50 13.87 1.36
N ALA A 101 -15.14 14.70 2.19
CA ALA A 101 -16.24 15.59 1.79
C ALA A 101 -15.92 16.51 0.57
N PRO A 102 -14.67 17.00 0.40
CA PRO A 102 -14.32 17.77 -0.80
C PRO A 102 -14.47 17.03 -2.12
N LEU A 103 -14.55 15.68 -2.11
CA LEU A 103 -14.78 14.86 -3.31
C LEU A 103 -16.25 14.83 -3.75
N GLY A 104 -17.14 15.45 -2.99
CA GLY A 104 -18.55 15.59 -3.31
C GLY A 104 -19.49 14.64 -2.56
N GLU A 105 -20.76 15.04 -2.45
CA GLU A 105 -21.77 14.32 -1.68
C GLU A 105 -22.04 12.92 -2.24
N GLU A 106 -22.07 12.76 -3.56
CA GLU A 106 -22.27 11.46 -4.20
C GLU A 106 -21.16 10.47 -3.81
N TYR A 107 -19.90 10.93 -3.85
CA TYR A 107 -18.75 10.10 -3.47
C TYR A 107 -18.86 9.62 -2.02
N VAL A 108 -19.13 10.53 -1.10
CA VAL A 108 -19.24 10.23 0.34
C VAL A 108 -20.44 9.32 0.64
N SER A 109 -21.58 9.55 -0.01
CA SER A 109 -22.77 8.70 0.10
C SER A 109 -22.48 7.26 -0.31
N ARG A 110 -21.79 7.06 -1.43
CA ARG A 110 -21.41 5.72 -1.91
C ARG A 110 -20.45 5.00 -0.97
N LEU A 111 -19.55 5.73 -0.29
CA LEU A 111 -18.70 5.15 0.75
C LEU A 111 -19.52 4.70 1.97
N ALA A 112 -20.50 5.49 2.39
CA ALA A 112 -21.39 5.13 3.48
C ALA A 112 -22.22 3.89 3.12
N GLU A 113 -22.74 3.80 1.91
CA GLU A 113 -23.45 2.63 1.38
C GLU A 113 -22.60 1.35 1.49
N MET A 114 -21.31 1.40 1.17
CA MET A 114 -20.44 0.23 1.27
C MET A 114 -20.36 -0.35 2.69
N LYS A 115 -20.43 0.50 3.71
CA LYS A 115 -20.49 0.07 5.11
C LYS A 115 -21.83 -0.58 5.42
N ASP A 116 -22.94 0.04 5.03
CA ASP A 116 -24.29 -0.44 5.28
C ASP A 116 -24.55 -1.78 4.58
N GLU A 117 -24.00 -1.95 3.38
CA GLU A 117 -24.03 -3.18 2.59
C GLU A 117 -23.04 -4.26 3.09
N ARG A 118 -22.30 -3.99 4.18
CA ARG A 118 -21.31 -4.91 4.76
C ARG A 118 -20.21 -5.33 3.79
N ARG A 119 -19.75 -4.43 2.95
CA ARG A 119 -18.68 -4.66 1.99
C ARG A 119 -17.28 -4.44 2.56
N ILE A 120 -17.17 -4.14 3.86
CA ILE A 120 -15.92 -3.85 4.56
C ILE A 120 -15.75 -4.87 5.68
N ASP A 121 -14.77 -5.76 5.54
CA ASP A 121 -14.37 -6.70 6.58
C ASP A 121 -13.27 -6.05 7.44
N VAL A 122 -13.63 -5.64 8.65
CA VAL A 122 -12.87 -4.67 9.44
C VAL A 122 -11.86 -5.30 10.37
N MET A 123 -12.29 -6.29 11.18
CA MET A 123 -11.53 -6.74 12.33
C MET A 123 -10.57 -7.88 11.97
N GLU A 124 -9.46 -7.95 12.68
CA GLU A 124 -8.58 -9.11 12.65
C GLU A 124 -9.32 -10.35 13.18
N SER A 125 -9.06 -11.50 12.56
CA SER A 125 -9.59 -12.79 12.97
C SER A 125 -8.61 -13.92 12.66
N GLU A 126 -8.77 -15.06 13.35
CA GLU A 126 -7.93 -16.24 13.12
C GLU A 126 -8.03 -16.71 11.66
N GLY A 127 -6.87 -16.91 11.03
CA GLY A 127 -6.77 -17.32 9.63
C GLY A 127 -6.96 -16.21 8.60
N LYS A 128 -7.34 -14.99 9.01
CA LYS A 128 -7.42 -13.83 8.12
C LYS A 128 -6.01 -13.38 7.70
N ARG A 129 -5.84 -13.09 6.40
CA ARG A 129 -4.55 -12.60 5.89
C ARG A 129 -4.29 -11.18 6.43
N GLY A 130 -3.06 -10.93 6.87
CA GLY A 130 -2.62 -9.60 7.31
C GLY A 130 -2.59 -8.57 6.19
N GLY A 131 -2.55 -7.29 6.56
CA GLY A 131 -2.59 -6.15 5.67
C GLY A 131 -4.01 -5.68 5.35
N ALA A 132 -4.16 -4.87 4.31
CA ALA A 132 -5.43 -4.39 3.79
C ALA A 132 -5.42 -4.46 2.27
N TYR A 133 -6.59 -4.59 1.66
CA TYR A 133 -6.76 -4.50 0.22
C TYR A 133 -8.21 -4.25 -0.17
N SER A 134 -8.39 -3.66 -1.34
CA SER A 134 -9.68 -3.57 -2.04
C SER A 134 -9.69 -4.53 -3.23
N TRP A 135 -10.78 -5.24 -3.40
CA TRP A 135 -10.99 -6.12 -4.54
C TRP A 135 -12.43 -6.04 -5.01
N GLY A 136 -12.62 -6.01 -6.32
CA GLY A 136 -13.93 -6.08 -6.95
C GLY A 136 -13.88 -6.88 -8.24
N ALA A 137 -15.05 -7.32 -8.70
CA ALA A 137 -15.24 -7.89 -10.02
C ALA A 137 -16.43 -7.20 -10.69
N TYR A 138 -16.45 -7.17 -12.01
CA TYR A 138 -17.58 -6.60 -12.75
C TYR A 138 -18.90 -7.26 -12.32
N GLY A 139 -19.87 -6.44 -11.95
CA GLY A 139 -21.20 -6.89 -11.50
C GLY A 139 -21.32 -7.26 -10.03
N SER A 140 -20.21 -7.41 -9.25
CA SER A 140 -20.29 -7.72 -7.81
C SER A 140 -19.98 -6.51 -6.91
N GLY A 141 -19.42 -5.44 -7.49
CA GLY A 141 -18.92 -4.29 -6.76
C GLY A 141 -17.68 -4.58 -5.91
N PRO A 142 -16.99 -3.54 -5.42
CA PRO A 142 -15.79 -3.68 -4.63
C PRO A 142 -16.10 -4.13 -3.19
N TYR A 143 -15.15 -4.88 -2.63
CA TYR A 143 -15.06 -5.26 -1.22
C TYR A 143 -13.73 -4.78 -0.67
N VAL A 144 -13.69 -4.46 0.61
CA VAL A 144 -12.49 -4.02 1.32
C VAL A 144 -12.22 -4.95 2.50
N LEU A 145 -10.98 -5.41 2.61
CA LEU A 145 -10.47 -6.14 3.77
C LEU A 145 -9.52 -5.24 4.53
N LEU A 146 -9.71 -5.19 5.85
CA LEU A 146 -8.87 -4.46 6.80
C LEU A 146 -8.44 -5.40 7.93
N ASN A 147 -7.42 -5.01 8.68
CA ASN A 147 -7.06 -5.53 9.98
C ASN A 147 -6.93 -4.34 10.93
N TYR A 148 -8.05 -3.78 11.33
CA TYR A 148 -8.13 -2.52 12.06
C TYR A 148 -7.75 -2.72 13.53
N SER A 149 -6.76 -1.97 14.01
CA SER A 149 -6.25 -1.99 15.39
C SER A 149 -6.39 -0.64 16.13
N GLY A 150 -6.91 0.38 15.46
CA GLY A 150 -7.21 1.68 16.07
C GLY A 150 -6.06 2.69 16.02
N THR A 151 -5.02 2.45 15.22
CA THR A 151 -3.89 3.37 15.07
C THR A 151 -4.18 4.49 14.06
N PRO A 152 -3.42 5.62 14.08
CA PRO A 152 -3.51 6.63 13.01
C PRO A 152 -3.30 6.03 11.62
N HIS A 153 -2.37 5.10 11.50
CA HIS A 153 -2.09 4.41 10.24
C HIS A 153 -3.33 3.68 9.71
N ASP A 154 -4.08 3.02 10.59
CA ASP A 154 -5.30 2.31 10.18
C ASP A 154 -6.38 3.26 9.66
N VAL A 155 -6.48 4.48 10.22
CA VAL A 155 -7.42 5.49 9.71
C VAL A 155 -7.05 5.91 8.28
N PHE A 156 -5.76 6.12 7.99
CA PHE A 156 -5.29 6.38 6.63
C PHE A 156 -5.50 5.18 5.71
N THR A 157 -5.30 3.97 6.22
CA THR A 157 -5.55 2.72 5.47
C THR A 157 -7.02 2.60 5.05
N ILE A 158 -7.98 2.92 5.93
CA ILE A 158 -9.40 2.97 5.57
C ILE A 158 -9.60 3.91 4.37
N ALA A 159 -9.09 5.13 4.43
CA ALA A 159 -9.24 6.11 3.35
C ALA A 159 -8.60 5.60 2.03
N HIS A 160 -7.44 4.96 2.12
CA HIS A 160 -6.71 4.41 0.98
C HIS A 160 -7.48 3.29 0.29
N GLU A 161 -7.94 2.29 1.04
CA GLU A 161 -8.67 1.14 0.48
C GLU A 161 -10.05 1.53 -0.06
N LEU A 162 -10.71 2.47 0.61
CA LEU A 162 -11.95 3.05 0.09
C LEU A 162 -11.72 3.82 -1.21
N GLY A 163 -10.59 4.48 -1.38
CA GLY A 163 -10.19 5.11 -2.63
C GLY A 163 -10.08 4.11 -3.77
N HIS A 164 -9.42 2.98 -3.55
CA HIS A 164 -9.36 1.88 -4.52
C HIS A 164 -10.74 1.31 -4.83
N ALA A 165 -11.60 1.14 -3.81
CA ALA A 165 -12.95 0.65 -4.00
C ALA A 165 -13.78 1.59 -4.88
N MET A 166 -13.68 2.91 -4.66
CA MET A 166 -14.38 3.89 -5.50
C MET A 166 -13.83 3.94 -6.91
N HIS A 167 -12.51 3.84 -7.08
CA HIS A 167 -11.92 3.71 -8.42
C HIS A 167 -12.51 2.52 -9.18
N SER A 168 -12.54 1.33 -8.55
CA SER A 168 -13.14 0.13 -9.15
C SER A 168 -14.64 0.27 -9.45
N ARG A 169 -15.36 1.07 -8.66
CA ARG A 169 -16.80 1.30 -8.86
C ARG A 169 -17.10 2.23 -10.05
N TYR A 170 -16.19 3.16 -10.34
CA TYR A 170 -16.34 4.13 -11.44
C TYR A 170 -15.69 3.66 -12.76
N SER A 171 -14.90 2.60 -12.74
CA SER A 171 -14.29 1.99 -13.91
C SER A 171 -15.19 0.93 -14.54
#